data_3c1b1b7ed4bf9d79e9cee07f60f72b6c
#
_entry.id   3c1b1b7ed4bf9d79e9cee07f60f72b6c
#
_cell.length_a   1.000
_cell.length_b   1.000
_cell.length_c   1.000
_cell.angle_alpha   90.00
_cell.angle_beta   90.00
_cell.angle_gamma   90.00
#
_symmetry.space_group_name_H-M   'P 1'
#
loop_
_entity.id
_entity.type
_entity.pdbx_description
1 polymer ?
#
loop_
_entity_poly.entity_id
_entity_poly.type
_entity_poly.pdbx_seq_one_letter_code
_entity_poly.pdbx_strand_id
1 'polypeptide(L)'
;MDLKDVQPYIEDKVCMVTGGGGSIGSEIVRSLSKLNAEKIVIVDIYENGAYSVKCEVGDKVTVEIASVRDYEKMDCIMNKYRPDIVFHAAAHKHVPFMELSPEEAVKNNVKGTEMVADLAEKYNADNFVLISTDKAVEPISVMGASKRCCEMYVYEKSLKSKHTKFSAVRFGNVLNSNGSVIPLFKKQIENGVVTVTDKDVTRFFMTIPQAVELVLMSMTIANGGEIFVFDMGGAVRILDVAEKVIKDGGKVPYKDVKIEFTGLRKGDKLHEKLFFDFEQPQKTRYKKILRVNGSSIENFAEMLDKLYEKAYKNDSDGVREFIMKMTNS
;
A
#
# COMPACT_ATOMS: atom_id res chain seq x y z
N MET A 1 4.96 -12.71 16.62
CA MET A 1 4.81 -13.91 15.76
C MET A 1 6.21 -14.34 15.31
N ASP A 2 6.42 -15.60 14.98
CA ASP A 2 7.74 -16.10 14.65
C ASP A 2 7.87 -16.17 13.09
N LEU A 3 8.78 -15.39 12.51
CA LEU A 3 9.04 -15.39 11.06
C LEU A 3 9.84 -16.63 10.59
N LYS A 4 10.05 -17.61 11.45
CA LYS A 4 10.75 -18.87 11.09
C LYS A 4 10.12 -19.59 9.91
N ASP A 5 8.76 -19.52 9.81
CA ASP A 5 8.03 -20.13 8.69
C ASP A 5 8.25 -19.37 7.36
N VAL A 6 8.70 -18.11 7.43
CA VAL A 6 8.94 -17.25 6.26
C VAL A 6 10.37 -17.39 5.76
N GLN A 7 11.34 -17.64 6.65
CA GLN A 7 12.75 -17.67 6.31
C GLN A 7 13.08 -18.59 5.12
N PRO A 8 12.57 -19.83 5.00
CA PRO A 8 12.88 -20.71 3.86
C PRO A 8 12.44 -20.18 2.49
N TYR A 9 11.53 -19.19 2.48
CA TYR A 9 11.05 -18.56 1.24
C TYR A 9 11.87 -17.34 0.85
N ILE A 10 12.67 -16.79 1.77
CA ILE A 10 13.43 -15.54 1.61
C ILE A 10 14.94 -15.81 1.56
N GLU A 11 15.42 -16.81 2.28
CA GLU A 11 16.85 -17.17 2.30
C GLU A 11 17.35 -17.45 0.89
N ASP A 12 18.51 -16.92 0.56
CA ASP A 12 19.18 -17.04 -0.75
C ASP A 12 18.36 -16.46 -1.94
N LYS A 13 17.35 -15.62 -1.67
CA LYS A 13 16.53 -14.96 -2.70
C LYS A 13 16.95 -13.52 -2.95
N VAL A 14 16.87 -13.11 -4.21
CA VAL A 14 16.95 -11.71 -4.61
C VAL A 14 15.57 -11.08 -4.47
N CYS A 15 15.43 -10.12 -3.57
CA CYS A 15 14.17 -9.45 -3.29
C CYS A 15 14.21 -8.00 -3.78
N MET A 16 13.20 -7.57 -4.51
CA MET A 16 13.01 -6.17 -4.90
C MET A 16 11.88 -5.53 -4.10
N VAL A 17 12.12 -4.31 -3.63
CA VAL A 17 11.13 -3.51 -2.91
C VAL A 17 10.99 -2.17 -3.60
N THR A 18 9.91 -1.95 -4.33
CA THR A 18 9.59 -0.62 -4.87
C THR A 18 8.97 0.23 -3.76
N GLY A 19 9.31 1.51 -3.68
CA GLY A 19 8.94 2.35 -2.55
C GLY A 19 9.67 1.96 -1.26
N GLY A 20 10.89 1.41 -1.38
CA GLY A 20 11.67 0.89 -0.26
C GLY A 20 12.17 1.95 0.74
N GLY A 21 12.16 3.23 0.37
CA GLY A 21 12.41 4.36 1.27
C GLY A 21 11.17 4.83 2.07
N GLY A 22 9.98 4.31 1.74
CA GLY A 22 8.72 4.60 2.44
C GLY A 22 8.55 3.81 3.75
N SER A 23 7.50 4.11 4.50
CA SER A 23 7.26 3.51 5.84
C SER A 23 7.10 1.98 5.81
N ILE A 24 6.33 1.44 4.87
CA ILE A 24 6.13 -0.01 4.72
C ILE A 24 7.33 -0.64 4.01
N GLY A 25 7.77 -0.05 2.89
CA GLY A 25 8.89 -0.59 2.11
C GLY A 25 10.18 -0.70 2.93
N SER A 26 10.52 0.31 3.74
CA SER A 26 11.71 0.28 4.58
C SER A 26 11.68 -0.84 5.63
N GLU A 27 10.52 -1.11 6.22
CA GLU A 27 10.38 -2.21 7.18
C GLU A 27 10.40 -3.58 6.49
N ILE A 28 9.86 -3.69 5.25
CA ILE A 28 10.04 -4.90 4.44
C ILE A 28 11.55 -5.14 4.22
N VAL A 29 12.31 -4.12 3.82
CA VAL A 29 13.76 -4.23 3.61
C VAL A 29 14.49 -4.70 4.88
N ARG A 30 14.18 -4.11 6.05
CA ARG A 30 14.75 -4.54 7.36
C ARG A 30 14.44 -6.00 7.67
N SER A 31 13.20 -6.40 7.42
CA SER A 31 12.74 -7.77 7.69
C SER A 31 13.40 -8.78 6.76
N LEU A 32 13.53 -8.47 5.46
CA LEU A 32 14.22 -9.31 4.48
C LEU A 32 15.70 -9.51 4.84
N SER A 33 16.36 -8.46 5.32
CA SER A 33 17.75 -8.55 5.77
C SER A 33 17.92 -9.49 6.97
N LYS A 34 16.99 -9.47 7.93
CA LYS A 34 16.97 -10.38 9.08
C LYS A 34 16.67 -11.83 8.69
N LEU A 35 15.95 -12.04 7.59
CA LEU A 35 15.59 -13.34 7.04
C LEU A 35 16.64 -13.90 6.05
N ASN A 36 17.83 -13.29 5.98
CA ASN A 36 18.95 -13.72 5.15
C ASN A 36 18.69 -13.74 3.63
N ALA A 37 17.89 -12.77 3.12
CA ALA A 37 17.84 -12.55 1.69
C ALA A 37 19.27 -12.40 1.12
N GLU A 38 19.53 -12.99 -0.05
CA GLU A 38 20.81 -12.88 -0.74
C GLU A 38 21.11 -11.43 -1.09
N LYS A 39 20.16 -10.78 -1.72
CA LYS A 39 20.24 -9.39 -2.13
C LYS A 39 18.88 -8.71 -1.99
N ILE A 40 18.90 -7.46 -1.56
CA ILE A 40 17.72 -6.63 -1.47
C ILE A 40 17.91 -5.41 -2.37
N VAL A 41 17.03 -5.22 -3.35
CA VAL A 41 17.06 -4.09 -4.27
C VAL A 41 15.96 -3.13 -3.91
N ILE A 42 16.30 -1.95 -3.43
CA ILE A 42 15.37 -0.83 -3.25
C ILE A 42 15.24 -0.09 -4.57
N VAL A 43 14.01 0.12 -5.02
CA VAL A 43 13.68 1.04 -6.11
C VAL A 43 12.81 2.15 -5.54
N ASP A 44 13.32 3.38 -5.53
CA ASP A 44 12.59 4.53 -5.00
C ASP A 44 12.99 5.82 -5.72
N ILE A 45 12.09 6.78 -5.82
CA ILE A 45 12.39 8.15 -6.26
C ILE A 45 12.86 9.03 -5.10
N TYR A 46 12.58 8.63 -3.85
CA TYR A 46 12.92 9.37 -2.64
C TYR A 46 14.31 8.96 -2.14
N GLU A 47 15.34 9.63 -2.64
CA GLU A 47 16.75 9.37 -2.35
C GLU A 47 17.04 9.29 -0.84
N ASN A 48 16.60 10.29 -0.06
CA ASN A 48 16.92 10.37 1.37
C ASN A 48 16.37 9.18 2.17
N GLY A 49 15.14 8.74 1.84
CA GLY A 49 14.53 7.56 2.48
C GLY A 49 15.31 6.29 2.15
N ALA A 50 15.63 6.08 0.87
CA ALA A 50 16.39 4.93 0.42
C ALA A 50 17.82 4.90 1.00
N TYR A 51 18.50 6.05 1.04
CA TYR A 51 19.83 6.21 1.65
C TYR A 51 19.83 5.86 3.14
N SER A 52 18.85 6.38 3.90
CA SER A 52 18.72 6.07 5.33
C SER A 52 18.61 4.55 5.58
N VAL A 53 17.79 3.86 4.80
CA VAL A 53 17.63 2.41 4.91
C VAL A 53 18.92 1.67 4.53
N LYS A 54 19.62 2.10 3.47
CA LYS A 54 20.90 1.54 3.06
C LYS A 54 21.96 1.68 4.17
N CYS A 55 22.06 2.83 4.80
CA CYS A 55 22.99 3.06 5.91
C CYS A 55 22.69 2.18 7.13
N GLU A 56 21.40 1.94 7.41
CA GLU A 56 20.96 1.11 8.53
C GLU A 56 21.22 -0.39 8.30
N VAL A 57 20.86 -0.88 7.11
CA VAL A 57 20.88 -2.32 6.80
C VAL A 57 22.22 -2.81 6.26
N GLY A 58 22.98 -1.95 5.58
CA GLY A 58 24.33 -2.26 5.10
C GLY A 58 24.41 -2.89 3.70
N ASP A 59 25.40 -3.72 3.45
CA ASP A 59 25.83 -4.13 2.11
C ASP A 59 24.89 -5.09 1.37
N LYS A 60 24.01 -5.77 2.07
CA LYS A 60 22.95 -6.59 1.43
C LYS A 60 21.95 -5.77 0.62
N VAL A 61 21.86 -4.45 0.87
CA VAL A 61 20.94 -3.55 0.19
C VAL A 61 21.66 -2.81 -0.95
N THR A 62 21.07 -2.85 -2.12
CA THR A 62 21.41 -2.00 -3.26
C THR A 62 20.26 -1.03 -3.53
N VAL A 63 20.59 0.23 -3.78
CA VAL A 63 19.60 1.27 -4.09
C VAL A 63 19.67 1.65 -5.55
N GLU A 64 18.56 1.61 -6.24
CA GLU A 64 18.35 2.14 -7.58
C GLU A 64 17.36 3.31 -7.47
N ILE A 65 17.82 4.52 -7.77
CA ILE A 65 16.94 5.70 -7.84
C ILE A 65 16.20 5.65 -9.17
N ALA A 66 14.93 5.33 -9.11
CA ALA A 66 14.07 5.21 -10.28
C ALA A 66 12.59 5.40 -9.93
N SER A 67 11.83 5.87 -10.92
CA SER A 67 10.38 5.89 -10.85
C SER A 67 9.81 4.59 -11.40
N VAL A 68 8.79 4.03 -10.74
CA VAL A 68 8.01 2.90 -11.28
C VAL A 68 7.25 3.25 -12.57
N ARG A 69 7.25 4.51 -12.98
CA ARG A 69 6.65 5.04 -14.22
C ARG A 69 7.63 5.04 -15.40
N ASP A 70 8.92 4.80 -15.14
CA ASP A 70 9.98 4.77 -16.14
C ASP A 70 10.24 3.32 -16.56
N TYR A 71 9.58 2.91 -17.65
CA TYR A 71 9.64 1.53 -18.14
C TYR A 71 11.06 1.10 -18.46
N GLU A 72 11.81 1.93 -19.21
CA GLU A 72 13.16 1.59 -19.69
C GLU A 72 14.13 1.42 -18.52
N LYS A 73 14.07 2.33 -17.55
CA LYS A 73 14.88 2.22 -16.34
C LYS A 73 14.48 0.99 -15.49
N MET A 74 13.19 0.75 -15.33
CA MET A 74 12.69 -0.42 -14.60
C MET A 74 13.05 -1.73 -15.30
N ASP A 75 12.97 -1.80 -16.63
CA ASP A 75 13.36 -2.96 -17.43
C ASP A 75 14.86 -3.26 -17.26
N CYS A 76 15.71 -2.22 -17.33
CA CYS A 76 17.15 -2.36 -17.05
C CYS A 76 17.41 -2.89 -15.64
N ILE A 77 16.72 -2.39 -14.62
CA ILE A 77 16.86 -2.82 -13.22
C ILE A 77 16.42 -4.29 -13.07
N MET A 78 15.26 -4.64 -13.57
CA MET A 78 14.72 -6.01 -13.52
C MET A 78 15.64 -6.99 -14.26
N ASN A 79 16.16 -6.62 -15.43
CA ASN A 79 17.12 -7.43 -16.17
C ASN A 79 18.42 -7.64 -15.42
N LYS A 80 18.94 -6.60 -14.77
CA LYS A 80 20.21 -6.60 -14.02
C LYS A 80 20.14 -7.50 -12.79
N TYR A 81 19.05 -7.45 -12.04
CA TYR A 81 18.94 -8.09 -10.73
C TYR A 81 18.14 -9.38 -10.75
N ARG A 82 17.27 -9.60 -11.74
CA ARG A 82 16.41 -10.80 -11.84
C ARG A 82 15.78 -11.18 -10.50
N PRO A 83 14.97 -10.31 -9.87
CA PRO A 83 14.45 -10.59 -8.55
C PRO A 83 13.54 -11.81 -8.54
N ASP A 84 13.71 -12.70 -7.56
CA ASP A 84 12.81 -13.82 -7.30
C ASP A 84 11.48 -13.32 -6.71
N ILE A 85 11.53 -12.25 -5.91
CA ILE A 85 10.37 -11.73 -5.18
C ILE A 85 10.29 -10.22 -5.35
N VAL A 86 9.11 -9.71 -5.71
CA VAL A 86 8.85 -8.28 -5.85
C VAL A 86 7.76 -7.85 -4.85
N PHE A 87 8.11 -6.97 -3.92
CA PHE A 87 7.19 -6.27 -3.05
C PHE A 87 6.93 -4.87 -3.62
N HIS A 88 5.72 -4.65 -4.13
CA HIS A 88 5.35 -3.38 -4.76
C HIS A 88 4.64 -2.47 -3.75
N ALA A 89 5.42 -1.60 -3.07
CA ALA A 89 4.92 -0.64 -2.10
C ALA A 89 4.98 0.82 -2.58
N ALA A 90 5.48 1.08 -3.79
CA ALA A 90 5.49 2.40 -4.38
C ALA A 90 4.07 2.85 -4.75
N ALA A 91 3.57 3.91 -4.12
CA ALA A 91 2.26 4.48 -4.43
C ALA A 91 2.12 5.90 -3.85
N HIS A 92 1.31 6.73 -4.51
CA HIS A 92 0.77 7.94 -3.92
C HIS A 92 -0.42 7.58 -3.02
N LYS A 93 -0.33 7.89 -1.72
CA LYS A 93 -1.30 7.43 -0.70
C LYS A 93 -2.19 8.52 -0.10
N HIS A 94 -1.84 9.79 -0.30
CA HIS A 94 -2.57 10.90 0.31
C HIS A 94 -3.84 11.24 -0.44
N VAL A 95 -5.00 10.91 0.15
CA VAL A 95 -6.32 11.15 -0.44
C VAL A 95 -6.50 12.59 -0.92
N PRO A 96 -6.24 13.65 -0.12
CA PRO A 96 -6.46 15.01 -0.58
C PRO A 96 -5.65 15.40 -1.83
N PHE A 97 -4.41 14.93 -1.94
CA PHE A 97 -3.58 15.23 -3.10
C PHE A 97 -4.04 14.49 -4.35
N MET A 98 -4.51 13.25 -4.22
CA MET A 98 -5.03 12.50 -5.36
C MET A 98 -6.41 12.99 -5.80
N GLU A 99 -7.16 13.66 -4.92
CA GLU A 99 -8.36 14.40 -5.31
C GLU A 99 -8.04 15.69 -6.11
N LEU A 100 -6.88 16.29 -5.88
CA LEU A 100 -6.41 17.47 -6.63
C LEU A 100 -5.72 17.09 -7.94
N SER A 101 -5.06 15.94 -8.00
CA SER A 101 -4.28 15.45 -9.16
C SER A 101 -4.64 14.00 -9.47
N PRO A 102 -5.87 13.72 -9.95
CA PRO A 102 -6.35 12.37 -10.22
C PRO A 102 -5.49 11.62 -11.24
N GLU A 103 -4.99 12.33 -12.26
CA GLU A 103 -4.11 11.79 -13.30
C GLU A 103 -2.81 11.23 -12.72
N GLU A 104 -2.27 11.83 -11.65
CA GLU A 104 -1.06 11.34 -11.00
C GLU A 104 -1.31 10.04 -10.22
N ALA A 105 -2.51 9.87 -9.63
CA ALA A 105 -2.90 8.60 -9.04
C ALA A 105 -2.93 7.48 -10.10
N VAL A 106 -3.45 7.76 -11.29
CA VAL A 106 -3.51 6.79 -12.39
C VAL A 106 -2.11 6.49 -12.93
N LYS A 107 -1.33 7.52 -13.27
CA LYS A 107 0.02 7.35 -13.82
C LYS A 107 0.95 6.62 -12.86
N ASN A 108 0.91 6.96 -11.57
CA ASN A 108 1.83 6.38 -10.59
C ASN A 108 1.33 5.06 -10.02
N ASN A 109 0.07 5.02 -9.52
CA ASN A 109 -0.40 3.83 -8.85
C ASN A 109 -0.82 2.76 -9.85
N VAL A 110 -1.68 3.10 -10.85
CA VAL A 110 -2.24 2.11 -11.77
C VAL A 110 -1.20 1.70 -12.81
N LYS A 111 -0.69 2.67 -13.61
CA LYS A 111 0.28 2.37 -14.66
C LYS A 111 1.62 1.88 -14.11
N GLY A 112 2.07 2.45 -12.99
CA GLY A 112 3.27 1.97 -12.30
C GLY A 112 3.13 0.52 -11.81
N THR A 113 1.97 0.12 -11.25
CA THR A 113 1.71 -1.28 -10.86
C THR A 113 1.70 -2.20 -12.06
N GLU A 114 1.02 -1.82 -13.15
CA GLU A 114 1.01 -2.57 -14.41
C GLU A 114 2.45 -2.83 -14.89
N MET A 115 3.26 -1.78 -15.04
CA MET A 115 4.61 -1.88 -15.55
C MET A 115 5.50 -2.79 -14.69
N VAL A 116 5.46 -2.63 -13.37
CA VAL A 116 6.27 -3.46 -12.47
C VAL A 116 5.80 -4.91 -12.46
N ALA A 117 4.48 -5.17 -12.52
CA ALA A 117 3.92 -6.50 -12.58
C ALA A 117 4.27 -7.22 -13.92
N ASP A 118 4.19 -6.50 -15.04
CA ASP A 118 4.58 -7.03 -16.36
C ASP A 118 6.05 -7.39 -16.41
N LEU A 119 6.90 -6.54 -15.85
CA LEU A 119 8.33 -6.80 -15.77
C LEU A 119 8.65 -7.94 -14.81
N ALA A 120 7.95 -8.08 -13.68
CA ALA A 120 8.11 -9.21 -12.78
C ALA A 120 7.83 -10.55 -13.49
N GLU A 121 6.77 -10.62 -14.30
CA GLU A 121 6.48 -11.80 -15.12
C GLU A 121 7.52 -12.01 -16.23
N LYS A 122 7.87 -10.94 -16.97
CA LYS A 122 8.88 -10.99 -18.04
C LYS A 122 10.21 -11.57 -17.57
N TYR A 123 10.59 -11.28 -16.32
CA TYR A 123 11.84 -11.72 -15.73
C TYR A 123 11.69 -12.91 -14.77
N ASN A 124 10.53 -13.59 -14.81
CA ASN A 124 10.22 -14.82 -14.07
C ASN A 124 10.39 -14.71 -12.56
N ALA A 125 9.93 -13.62 -11.96
CA ALA A 125 9.83 -13.55 -10.51
C ALA A 125 8.87 -14.64 -9.98
N ASP A 126 9.23 -15.32 -8.89
CA ASP A 126 8.37 -16.34 -8.26
C ASP A 126 7.11 -15.71 -7.67
N ASN A 127 7.26 -14.55 -7.01
CA ASN A 127 6.17 -13.86 -6.33
C ASN A 127 6.17 -12.35 -6.62
N PHE A 128 4.96 -11.82 -6.84
CA PHE A 128 4.67 -10.40 -6.86
C PHE A 128 3.60 -10.09 -5.81
N VAL A 129 3.93 -9.20 -4.86
CA VAL A 129 3.03 -8.81 -3.77
C VAL A 129 2.72 -7.32 -3.85
N LEU A 130 1.47 -6.98 -4.18
CA LEU A 130 0.97 -5.60 -4.18
C LEU A 130 0.59 -5.17 -2.77
N ILE A 131 1.13 -4.07 -2.29
CA ILE A 131 0.66 -3.42 -1.06
C ILE A 131 -0.57 -2.57 -1.39
N SER A 132 -1.74 -3.00 -0.91
CA SER A 132 -3.03 -2.31 -1.07
C SER A 132 -3.53 -1.73 0.26
N THR A 133 -4.80 -1.33 0.32
CA THR A 133 -5.39 -0.60 1.44
C THR A 133 -6.88 -0.91 1.59
N ASP A 134 -7.42 -0.73 2.81
CA ASP A 134 -8.86 -0.73 3.09
C ASP A 134 -9.67 0.26 2.23
N LYS A 135 -9.04 1.35 1.77
CA LYS A 135 -9.67 2.37 0.93
C LYS A 135 -9.96 1.90 -0.50
N ALA A 136 -9.40 0.76 -0.91
CA ALA A 136 -9.73 0.10 -2.18
C ALA A 136 -11.11 -0.59 -2.15
N VAL A 137 -11.68 -0.82 -0.96
CA VAL A 137 -13.02 -1.40 -0.79
C VAL A 137 -14.07 -0.32 -0.92
N GLU A 138 -15.07 -0.48 -1.81
CA GLU A 138 -16.11 0.51 -2.07
C GLU A 138 -15.53 1.95 -2.15
N PRO A 139 -14.61 2.21 -3.08
CA PRO A 139 -13.84 3.45 -3.06
C PRO A 139 -14.74 4.67 -3.29
N ILE A 140 -14.53 5.70 -2.48
CA ILE A 140 -15.15 7.03 -2.66
C ILE A 140 -14.12 8.12 -2.96
N SER A 141 -12.85 7.73 -3.08
CA SER A 141 -11.74 8.62 -3.41
C SER A 141 -10.95 8.08 -4.60
N VAL A 142 -10.34 8.99 -5.36
CA VAL A 142 -9.46 8.63 -6.49
C VAL A 142 -8.29 7.75 -6.04
N MET A 143 -7.71 8.04 -4.87
CA MET A 143 -6.64 7.20 -4.32
C MET A 143 -7.13 5.78 -4.07
N GLY A 144 -8.28 5.60 -3.40
CA GLY A 144 -8.88 4.28 -3.17
C GLY A 144 -9.22 3.57 -4.47
N ALA A 145 -9.84 4.26 -5.42
CA ALA A 145 -10.16 3.74 -6.75
C ALA A 145 -8.89 3.32 -7.52
N SER A 146 -7.81 4.10 -7.45
CA SER A 146 -6.53 3.73 -8.09
C SER A 146 -5.95 2.43 -7.50
N LYS A 147 -6.06 2.22 -6.18
CA LYS A 147 -5.62 0.98 -5.55
C LYS A 147 -6.52 -0.20 -5.89
N ARG A 148 -7.84 0.03 -6.02
CA ARG A 148 -8.76 -1.00 -6.53
C ARG A 148 -8.40 -1.41 -7.96
N CYS A 149 -8.12 -0.47 -8.86
CA CYS A 149 -7.62 -0.79 -10.21
C CYS A 149 -6.33 -1.63 -10.17
N CYS A 150 -5.40 -1.32 -9.24
CA CYS A 150 -4.19 -2.13 -9.07
C CYS A 150 -4.52 -3.58 -8.63
N GLU A 151 -5.46 -3.77 -7.69
CA GLU A 151 -5.92 -5.10 -7.28
C GLU A 151 -6.53 -5.88 -8.47
N MET A 152 -7.39 -5.21 -9.26
CA MET A 152 -7.98 -5.80 -10.48
C MET A 152 -6.91 -6.21 -11.48
N TYR A 153 -5.90 -5.35 -11.72
CA TYR A 153 -4.80 -5.64 -12.62
C TYR A 153 -4.00 -6.87 -12.19
N VAL A 154 -3.62 -6.90 -10.91
CA VAL A 154 -2.87 -8.02 -10.31
C VAL A 154 -3.66 -9.33 -10.41
N TYR A 155 -4.97 -9.28 -10.21
CA TYR A 155 -5.85 -10.43 -10.41
C TYR A 155 -5.90 -10.88 -11.86
N GLU A 156 -6.16 -9.98 -12.83
CA GLU A 156 -6.15 -10.30 -14.27
C GLU A 156 -4.81 -10.90 -14.72
N LYS A 157 -3.73 -10.37 -14.17
CA LYS A 157 -2.38 -10.86 -14.45
C LYS A 157 -2.20 -12.29 -13.93
N SER A 158 -2.72 -12.59 -12.74
CA SER A 158 -2.64 -13.92 -12.13
C SER A 158 -3.35 -14.99 -12.94
N LEU A 159 -4.44 -14.65 -13.63
CA LEU A 159 -5.19 -15.58 -14.48
C LEU A 159 -4.41 -16.02 -15.75
N LYS A 160 -3.46 -15.20 -16.18
CA LYS A 160 -2.66 -15.40 -17.41
C LYS A 160 -1.26 -15.90 -17.13
N SER A 161 -0.74 -15.62 -15.94
CA SER A 161 0.62 -15.99 -15.55
C SER A 161 0.77 -17.49 -15.38
N LYS A 162 1.91 -18.03 -15.85
CA LYS A 162 2.26 -19.44 -15.71
C LYS A 162 3.29 -19.70 -14.63
N HIS A 163 4.00 -18.66 -14.20
CA HIS A 163 5.12 -18.76 -13.27
C HIS A 163 4.92 -17.87 -12.05
N THR A 164 4.79 -16.57 -12.27
CA THR A 164 4.72 -15.58 -11.18
C THR A 164 3.40 -15.66 -10.43
N LYS A 165 3.46 -15.84 -9.12
CA LYS A 165 2.29 -15.79 -8.25
C LYS A 165 1.99 -14.35 -7.88
N PHE A 166 0.95 -13.79 -8.49
CA PHE A 166 0.49 -12.44 -8.23
C PHE A 166 -0.51 -12.43 -7.09
N SER A 167 -0.27 -11.61 -6.07
CA SER A 167 -1.18 -11.44 -4.94
C SER A 167 -1.21 -9.97 -4.47
N ALA A 168 -2.24 -9.61 -3.73
CA ALA A 168 -2.33 -8.32 -3.06
C ALA A 168 -2.54 -8.50 -1.56
N VAL A 169 -2.14 -7.50 -0.77
CA VAL A 169 -2.41 -7.44 0.66
C VAL A 169 -3.18 -6.17 0.96
N ARG A 170 -4.26 -6.27 1.75
CA ARG A 170 -5.15 -5.18 2.10
C ARG A 170 -5.17 -5.00 3.61
N PHE A 171 -4.82 -3.81 4.07
CA PHE A 171 -4.88 -3.42 5.48
C PHE A 171 -5.17 -1.92 5.63
N GLY A 172 -5.59 -1.51 6.82
CA GLY A 172 -5.93 -0.13 7.12
C GLY A 172 -4.73 0.74 7.48
N ASN A 173 -4.91 1.63 8.44
CA ASN A 173 -3.89 2.59 8.80
C ASN A 173 -2.74 1.94 9.59
N VAL A 174 -1.53 2.38 9.34
CA VAL A 174 -0.36 1.98 10.13
C VAL A 174 0.10 3.12 11.03
N LEU A 175 0.33 2.80 12.31
CA LEU A 175 0.75 3.77 13.30
C LEU A 175 2.14 4.33 12.99
N ASN A 176 2.31 5.63 13.21
CA ASN A 176 3.59 6.35 13.02
C ASN A 176 4.16 6.31 11.59
N SER A 177 3.33 6.02 10.58
CA SER A 177 3.79 6.15 9.18
C SER A 177 3.95 7.63 8.80
N ASN A 178 4.84 7.91 7.84
CA ASN A 178 5.07 9.26 7.34
C ASN A 178 3.76 9.94 6.90
N GLY A 179 3.50 11.16 7.39
CA GLY A 179 2.30 11.93 7.11
C GLY A 179 1.01 11.35 7.73
N SER A 180 1.11 10.42 8.69
CA SER A 180 -0.06 9.86 9.39
C SER A 180 -0.55 10.76 10.53
N VAL A 181 -1.73 10.43 11.07
CA VAL A 181 -2.47 11.26 12.02
C VAL A 181 -1.72 11.48 13.34
N ILE A 182 -0.99 10.48 13.86
CA ILE A 182 -0.29 10.61 15.16
C ILE A 182 0.86 11.62 15.11
N PRO A 183 1.79 11.58 14.14
CA PRO A 183 2.79 12.65 13.96
C PRO A 183 2.17 14.04 13.77
N LEU A 184 1.04 14.11 13.03
CA LEU A 184 0.31 15.35 12.86
C LEU A 184 -0.21 15.89 14.20
N PHE A 185 -0.87 15.05 15.00
CA PHE A 185 -1.39 15.44 16.31
C PHE A 185 -0.27 15.91 17.26
N LYS A 186 0.86 15.20 17.30
CA LYS A 186 2.02 15.62 18.11
C LYS A 186 2.46 17.04 17.77
N LYS A 187 2.59 17.34 16.46
CA LYS A 187 2.94 18.69 16.00
C LYS A 187 1.84 19.73 16.32
N GLN A 188 0.57 19.35 16.20
CA GLN A 188 -0.55 20.23 16.50
C GLN A 188 -0.69 20.55 18.01
N ILE A 189 -0.35 19.60 18.88
CA ILE A 189 -0.34 19.78 20.34
C ILE A 189 0.63 20.90 20.76
N GLU A 190 1.74 21.07 20.06
CA GLU A 190 2.70 22.17 20.32
C GLU A 190 2.03 23.54 20.10
N ASN A 191 1.09 23.63 19.16
CA ASN A 191 0.33 24.83 18.86
C ASN A 191 -0.96 24.98 19.69
N GLY A 192 -1.24 24.05 20.62
CA GLY A 192 -2.41 24.10 21.50
C GLY A 192 -3.74 23.72 20.86
N VAL A 193 -3.77 23.29 19.60
CA VAL A 193 -5.00 22.91 18.89
C VAL A 193 -4.77 21.63 18.09
N VAL A 194 -5.64 20.64 18.24
CA VAL A 194 -5.68 19.41 17.45
C VAL A 194 -6.93 19.41 16.59
N THR A 195 -6.81 19.06 15.31
CA THR A 195 -7.93 18.99 14.36
C THR A 195 -8.34 17.55 14.09
N VAL A 196 -9.64 17.26 14.23
CA VAL A 196 -10.25 15.97 13.91
C VAL A 196 -11.33 16.22 12.85
N THR A 197 -11.43 15.37 11.83
CA THR A 197 -12.39 15.60 10.75
C THR A 197 -13.85 15.46 11.20
N ASP A 198 -14.14 14.43 12.00
CA ASP A 198 -15.48 14.22 12.58
C ASP A 198 -15.35 13.39 13.87
N LYS A 199 -16.30 13.58 14.81
CA LYS A 199 -16.30 12.90 16.13
C LYS A 199 -16.48 11.38 16.02
N ASP A 200 -17.14 10.91 14.97
CA ASP A 200 -17.53 9.51 14.77
C ASP A 200 -16.62 8.78 13.77
N VAL A 201 -15.61 9.45 13.19
CA VAL A 201 -14.67 8.82 12.27
C VAL A 201 -13.90 7.71 12.96
N THR A 202 -13.96 6.52 12.38
CA THR A 202 -13.20 5.36 12.86
C THR A 202 -12.20 4.86 11.82
N ARG A 203 -11.08 4.30 12.28
CA ARG A 203 -10.07 3.67 11.44
C ARG A 203 -9.54 2.40 12.09
N PHE A 204 -9.14 1.43 11.26
CA PHE A 204 -8.37 0.30 11.71
C PHE A 204 -6.91 0.69 11.85
N PHE A 205 -6.24 0.22 12.89
CA PHE A 205 -4.83 0.51 13.14
C PHE A 205 -4.02 -0.76 13.42
N MET A 206 -2.79 -0.78 12.92
CA MET A 206 -1.75 -1.73 13.34
C MET A 206 -0.38 -1.05 13.33
N THR A 207 0.62 -1.68 13.93
CA THR A 207 1.99 -1.18 13.84
C THR A 207 2.62 -1.55 12.50
N ILE A 208 3.63 -0.79 12.04
CA ILE A 208 4.35 -1.08 10.80
C ILE A 208 4.99 -2.47 10.85
N PRO A 209 5.71 -2.89 11.92
CA PRO A 209 6.26 -4.25 12.02
C PRO A 209 5.20 -5.34 11.93
N GLN A 210 4.02 -5.18 12.58
CA GLN A 210 2.92 -6.13 12.47
C GLN A 210 2.40 -6.26 11.03
N ALA A 211 2.23 -5.12 10.34
CA ALA A 211 1.78 -5.14 8.96
C ALA A 211 2.77 -5.90 8.06
N VAL A 212 4.05 -5.60 8.18
CA VAL A 212 5.09 -6.22 7.36
C VAL A 212 5.25 -7.71 7.67
N GLU A 213 5.18 -8.10 8.93
CA GLU A 213 5.16 -9.53 9.30
C GLU A 213 4.04 -10.28 8.58
N LEU A 214 2.81 -9.73 8.57
CA LEU A 214 1.67 -10.32 7.87
C LEU A 214 1.82 -10.29 6.34
N VAL A 215 2.45 -9.25 5.77
CA VAL A 215 2.81 -9.19 4.34
C VAL A 215 3.72 -10.35 3.97
N LEU A 216 4.78 -10.57 4.71
CA LEU A 216 5.74 -11.64 4.45
C LEU A 216 5.11 -13.03 4.62
N MET A 217 4.27 -13.21 5.65
CA MET A 217 3.54 -14.46 5.87
C MET A 217 2.52 -14.73 4.75
N SER A 218 1.80 -13.72 4.26
CA SER A 218 0.82 -13.88 3.18
C SER A 218 1.48 -14.34 1.87
N MET A 219 2.67 -13.84 1.56
CA MET A 219 3.45 -14.29 0.40
C MET A 219 3.70 -15.81 0.43
N THR A 220 3.96 -16.42 1.61
CA THR A 220 4.26 -17.85 1.72
C THR A 220 3.07 -18.76 1.45
N ILE A 221 1.86 -18.22 1.41
CA ILE A 221 0.60 -18.95 1.16
C ILE A 221 -0.11 -18.52 -0.12
N ALA A 222 0.50 -17.62 -0.87
CA ALA A 222 -0.04 -17.16 -2.15
C ALA A 222 0.07 -18.25 -3.22
N ASN A 223 -1.01 -18.47 -3.95
CA ASN A 223 -1.08 -19.37 -5.12
C ASN A 223 -1.27 -18.59 -6.43
N GLY A 224 -1.73 -17.35 -6.33
CA GLY A 224 -2.02 -16.41 -7.41
C GLY A 224 -3.49 -16.01 -7.46
N GLY A 225 -3.74 -14.71 -7.53
CA GLY A 225 -5.08 -14.11 -7.63
C GLY A 225 -5.76 -13.80 -6.28
N GLU A 226 -5.11 -14.08 -5.16
CA GLU A 226 -5.69 -13.79 -3.86
C GLU A 226 -5.42 -12.35 -3.42
N ILE A 227 -6.38 -11.80 -2.67
CA ILE A 227 -6.19 -10.62 -1.84
C ILE A 227 -6.20 -11.08 -0.38
N PHE A 228 -5.08 -10.89 0.30
CA PHE A 228 -4.97 -11.17 1.72
C PHE A 228 -5.37 -9.95 2.52
N VAL A 229 -6.30 -10.14 3.45
CA VAL A 229 -6.85 -9.08 4.30
C VAL A 229 -6.45 -9.35 5.74
N PHE A 230 -5.86 -8.34 6.38
CA PHE A 230 -5.36 -8.52 7.73
C PHE A 230 -6.42 -8.21 8.78
N ASP A 231 -6.57 -9.11 9.74
CA ASP A 231 -7.38 -8.88 10.93
C ASP A 231 -6.69 -7.84 11.82
N MET A 232 -7.25 -6.66 11.84
CA MET A 232 -6.73 -5.51 12.57
C MET A 232 -7.45 -5.28 13.91
N GLY A 233 -8.36 -6.19 14.28
CA GLY A 233 -9.22 -6.01 15.45
C GLY A 233 -10.31 -4.96 15.23
N GLY A 234 -10.77 -4.33 16.31
CA GLY A 234 -11.83 -3.31 16.25
C GLY A 234 -11.33 -1.99 15.67
N ALA A 235 -12.23 -1.31 14.94
CA ALA A 235 -11.98 0.06 14.50
C ALA A 235 -11.94 1.03 15.70
N VAL A 236 -11.02 1.99 15.69
CA VAL A 236 -10.79 2.95 16.77
C VAL A 236 -11.23 4.34 16.30
N ARG A 237 -11.94 5.09 17.15
CA ARG A 237 -12.31 6.48 16.84
C ARG A 237 -11.07 7.37 16.81
N ILE A 238 -10.98 8.21 15.79
CA ILE A 238 -9.86 9.17 15.67
C ILE A 238 -9.85 10.17 16.81
N LEU A 239 -11.02 10.52 17.33
CA LEU A 239 -11.15 11.37 18.52
C LEU A 239 -10.46 10.74 19.74
N ASP A 240 -10.67 9.44 20.00
CA ASP A 240 -10.04 8.74 21.11
C ASP A 240 -8.52 8.69 20.96
N VAL A 241 -8.02 8.55 19.71
CA VAL A 241 -6.59 8.63 19.41
C VAL A 241 -6.04 10.02 19.71
N ALA A 242 -6.76 11.09 19.31
CA ALA A 242 -6.36 12.46 19.58
C ALA A 242 -6.26 12.73 21.09
N GLU A 243 -7.29 12.38 21.86
CA GLU A 243 -7.31 12.54 23.32
C GLU A 243 -6.17 11.77 23.99
N LYS A 244 -5.91 10.53 23.53
CA LYS A 244 -4.81 9.72 24.04
C LYS A 244 -3.45 10.38 23.78
N VAL A 245 -3.20 10.84 22.56
CA VAL A 245 -1.92 11.50 22.21
C VAL A 245 -1.71 12.77 23.00
N ILE A 246 -2.77 13.55 23.29
CA ILE A 246 -2.70 14.72 24.15
C ILE A 246 -2.33 14.33 25.59
N LYS A 247 -2.97 13.30 26.14
CA LYS A 247 -2.68 12.79 27.51
C LYS A 247 -1.26 12.22 27.60
N ASP A 248 -0.82 11.46 26.62
CA ASP A 248 0.53 10.89 26.55
C ASP A 248 1.61 12.00 26.47
N GLY A 249 1.24 13.19 25.93
CA GLY A 249 2.06 14.40 25.94
C GLY A 249 2.00 15.22 27.25
N GLY A 250 1.38 14.69 28.32
CA GLY A 250 1.27 15.34 29.63
C GLY A 250 0.28 16.50 29.67
N LYS A 251 -0.60 16.64 28.69
CA LYS A 251 -1.60 17.71 28.59
C LYS A 251 -3.02 17.17 28.78
N VAL A 252 -3.96 18.05 29.15
CA VAL A 252 -5.37 17.70 29.36
C VAL A 252 -6.19 18.10 28.13
N PRO A 253 -6.87 17.13 27.46
CA PRO A 253 -7.77 17.43 26.34
C PRO A 253 -8.84 18.45 26.75
N TYR A 254 -9.19 19.32 25.81
CA TYR A 254 -10.18 20.41 25.94
C TYR A 254 -9.81 21.52 26.95
N LYS A 255 -8.81 21.32 27.83
CA LYS A 255 -8.32 22.31 28.77
C LYS A 255 -7.02 22.96 28.30
N ASP A 256 -5.99 22.15 28.06
CA ASP A 256 -4.66 22.61 27.65
C ASP A 256 -4.49 22.59 26.13
N VAL A 257 -5.24 21.73 25.45
CA VAL A 257 -5.25 21.58 24.00
C VAL A 257 -6.70 21.52 23.51
N LYS A 258 -7.08 22.44 22.64
CA LYS A 258 -8.40 22.48 22.01
C LYS A 258 -8.50 21.37 20.96
N ILE A 259 -9.66 20.70 20.87
CA ILE A 259 -9.97 19.79 19.77
C ILE A 259 -11.03 20.47 18.88
N GLU A 260 -10.69 20.66 17.61
CA GLU A 260 -11.56 21.28 16.61
C GLU A 260 -12.02 20.26 15.57
N PHE A 261 -13.31 20.32 15.21
CA PHE A 261 -13.87 19.48 14.15
C PHE A 261 -13.91 20.26 12.84
N THR A 262 -13.24 19.72 11.80
CA THR A 262 -13.07 20.42 10.52
C THR A 262 -14.08 19.99 9.44
N GLY A 263 -14.86 18.95 9.70
CA GLY A 263 -15.69 18.27 8.69
C GLY A 263 -14.89 17.25 7.87
N LEU A 264 -15.62 16.28 7.29
CA LEU A 264 -15.02 15.30 6.39
C LEU A 264 -14.54 15.99 5.10
N ARG A 265 -13.34 15.64 4.66
CA ARG A 265 -12.78 16.11 3.39
C ARG A 265 -13.38 15.29 2.24
N LYS A 266 -13.32 15.83 1.03
CA LYS A 266 -13.68 15.07 -0.18
C LYS A 266 -12.87 13.78 -0.25
N GLY A 267 -13.55 12.64 -0.43
CA GLY A 267 -12.95 11.32 -0.49
C GLY A 267 -12.66 10.66 0.87
N ASP A 268 -12.98 11.31 2.00
CA ASP A 268 -12.88 10.67 3.33
C ASP A 268 -14.16 9.94 3.69
N LYS A 269 -14.06 8.67 4.13
CA LYS A 269 -15.16 7.88 4.71
C LYS A 269 -15.30 8.14 6.21
N LEU A 270 -16.51 8.04 6.72
CA LEU A 270 -16.76 8.01 8.17
C LEU A 270 -16.18 6.71 8.77
N HIS A 271 -16.49 5.58 8.14
CA HIS A 271 -16.00 4.24 8.52
C HIS A 271 -15.39 3.54 7.32
N GLU A 272 -14.26 2.88 7.51
CA GLU A 272 -13.63 2.05 6.47
C GLU A 272 -14.14 0.62 6.55
N LYS A 273 -14.22 -0.08 5.40
CA LYS A 273 -14.50 -1.51 5.30
C LYS A 273 -13.26 -2.27 4.86
N LEU A 274 -13.12 -3.51 5.30
CA LEU A 274 -12.02 -4.40 4.88
C LEU A 274 -12.42 -5.30 3.71
N PHE A 275 -13.73 -5.49 3.50
CA PHE A 275 -14.30 -6.37 2.50
C PHE A 275 -15.44 -5.68 1.74
N PHE A 276 -15.59 -6.04 0.47
CA PHE A 276 -16.83 -5.78 -0.24
C PHE A 276 -17.93 -6.73 0.25
N ASP A 277 -19.20 -6.35 0.11
CA ASP A 277 -20.33 -7.17 0.56
C ASP A 277 -20.42 -8.52 -0.21
N PHE A 278 -19.89 -8.60 -1.44
CA PHE A 278 -19.84 -9.83 -2.21
C PHE A 278 -18.61 -10.71 -1.90
N GLU A 279 -17.59 -10.20 -1.24
CA GLU A 279 -16.40 -10.96 -0.89
C GLU A 279 -16.71 -11.94 0.26
N GLN A 280 -16.23 -13.18 0.11
CA GLN A 280 -16.38 -14.24 1.11
C GLN A 280 -15.03 -14.54 1.76
N PRO A 281 -14.70 -13.91 2.91
CA PRO A 281 -13.43 -14.10 3.56
C PRO A 281 -13.24 -15.55 4.03
N GLN A 282 -12.12 -16.14 3.65
CA GLN A 282 -11.72 -17.49 4.06
C GLN A 282 -10.56 -17.41 5.05
N LYS A 283 -10.60 -18.26 6.07
CA LYS A 283 -9.49 -18.42 7.02
C LYS A 283 -8.27 -19.01 6.32
N THR A 284 -7.08 -18.57 6.70
CA THR A 284 -5.82 -19.17 6.28
C THR A 284 -5.18 -19.94 7.45
N ARG A 285 -4.03 -20.57 7.21
CA ARG A 285 -3.24 -21.18 8.30
C ARG A 285 -2.77 -20.15 9.34
N TYR A 286 -2.74 -18.87 8.98
CA TYR A 286 -2.37 -17.76 9.86
C TYR A 286 -3.64 -17.07 10.39
N LYS A 287 -3.87 -17.11 11.71
CA LYS A 287 -5.10 -16.61 12.36
C LYS A 287 -5.47 -15.15 12.02
N LYS A 288 -4.45 -14.30 11.76
CA LYS A 288 -4.63 -12.87 11.45
C LYS A 288 -4.68 -12.55 9.97
N ILE A 289 -4.64 -13.56 9.11
CA ILE A 289 -4.70 -13.38 7.65
C ILE A 289 -5.95 -14.10 7.14
N LEU A 290 -6.87 -13.32 6.60
CA LEU A 290 -7.99 -13.81 5.80
C LEU A 290 -7.63 -13.68 4.32
N ARG A 291 -8.21 -14.50 3.46
CA ARG A 291 -8.08 -14.37 2.02
C ARG A 291 -9.43 -14.20 1.37
N VAL A 292 -9.48 -13.41 0.32
CA VAL A 292 -10.58 -13.35 -0.64
C VAL A 292 -10.01 -13.58 -2.04
N ASN A 293 -10.83 -14.06 -2.95
CA ASN A 293 -10.43 -14.12 -4.36
C ASN A 293 -10.45 -12.70 -4.93
N GLY A 294 -9.46 -12.37 -5.72
CA GLY A 294 -9.48 -11.17 -6.52
C GLY A 294 -10.65 -11.17 -7.48
N SER A 295 -11.01 -10.03 -7.97
CA SER A 295 -12.05 -9.86 -8.99
C SER A 295 -11.69 -8.70 -9.91
N SER A 296 -12.23 -8.76 -11.13
CA SER A 296 -12.10 -7.73 -12.14
C SER A 296 -13.46 -7.48 -12.80
N ILE A 297 -13.51 -6.57 -13.72
CA ILE A 297 -14.69 -6.21 -14.50
C ILE A 297 -14.53 -6.67 -15.95
N GLU A 298 -15.65 -6.82 -16.66
CA GLU A 298 -15.61 -7.09 -18.08
C GLU A 298 -14.87 -5.97 -18.84
N ASN A 299 -14.12 -6.37 -19.87
CA ASN A 299 -13.35 -5.45 -20.73
C ASN A 299 -12.34 -4.55 -19.95
N PHE A 300 -11.80 -5.06 -18.82
CA PHE A 300 -10.90 -4.31 -17.95
C PHE A 300 -9.72 -3.68 -18.71
N ALA A 301 -9.08 -4.41 -19.62
CA ALA A 301 -7.95 -3.90 -20.41
C ALA A 301 -8.35 -2.69 -21.27
N GLU A 302 -9.49 -2.75 -21.96
CA GLU A 302 -10.01 -1.63 -22.77
C GLU A 302 -10.35 -0.42 -21.88
N MET A 303 -10.89 -0.67 -20.70
CA MET A 303 -11.18 0.39 -19.72
C MET A 303 -9.91 1.04 -19.20
N LEU A 304 -8.84 0.27 -18.98
CA LEU A 304 -7.53 0.82 -18.61
C LEU A 304 -6.97 1.73 -19.69
N ASP A 305 -7.02 1.33 -20.96
CA ASP A 305 -6.52 2.15 -22.07
C ASP A 305 -7.24 3.51 -22.12
N LYS A 306 -8.57 3.51 -21.97
CA LYS A 306 -9.36 4.75 -21.89
C LYS A 306 -9.01 5.61 -20.68
N LEU A 307 -8.74 4.98 -19.54
CA LEU A 307 -8.32 5.67 -18.31
C LEU A 307 -6.94 6.32 -18.51
N TYR A 308 -5.99 5.62 -19.15
CA TYR A 308 -4.67 6.15 -19.45
C TYR A 308 -4.73 7.30 -20.44
N GLU A 309 -5.54 7.19 -21.50
CA GLU A 309 -5.73 8.29 -22.46
C GLU A 309 -6.15 9.58 -21.75
N LYS A 310 -7.15 9.50 -20.83
CA LYS A 310 -7.59 10.65 -20.04
C LYS A 310 -6.47 11.17 -19.12
N ALA A 311 -5.76 10.29 -18.44
CA ALA A 311 -4.70 10.67 -17.51
C ALA A 311 -3.52 11.35 -18.23
N TYR A 312 -3.10 10.85 -19.40
CA TYR A 312 -2.01 11.48 -20.17
C TYR A 312 -2.42 12.78 -20.87
N LYS A 313 -3.72 13.01 -21.09
CA LYS A 313 -4.26 14.31 -21.50
C LYS A 313 -4.42 15.30 -20.34
N ASN A 314 -4.14 14.88 -19.09
CA ASN A 314 -4.36 15.64 -17.85
C ASN A 314 -5.83 16.09 -17.70
N ASP A 315 -6.78 15.24 -18.13
CA ASP A 315 -8.22 15.43 -17.95
C ASP A 315 -8.62 14.99 -16.54
N SER A 316 -8.37 15.84 -15.56
CA SER A 316 -8.57 15.51 -14.12
C SER A 316 -10.01 15.12 -13.79
N ASP A 317 -11.00 15.83 -14.35
CA ASP A 317 -12.42 15.53 -14.09
C ASP A 317 -12.84 14.23 -14.79
N GLY A 318 -12.43 14.05 -16.05
CA GLY A 318 -12.66 12.82 -16.79
C GLY A 318 -11.98 11.59 -16.17
N VAL A 319 -10.78 11.74 -15.60
CA VAL A 319 -10.11 10.67 -14.85
C VAL A 319 -10.92 10.31 -13.61
N ARG A 320 -11.34 11.31 -12.81
CA ARG A 320 -12.11 11.08 -11.59
C ARG A 320 -13.41 10.36 -11.87
N GLU A 321 -14.21 10.86 -12.81
CA GLU A 321 -15.49 10.25 -13.16
C GLU A 321 -15.31 8.82 -13.66
N PHE A 322 -14.35 8.62 -14.56
CA PHE A 322 -14.14 7.33 -15.20
C PHE A 322 -13.61 6.26 -14.23
N ILE A 323 -12.61 6.59 -13.40
CA ILE A 323 -12.05 5.63 -12.43
C ILE A 323 -13.07 5.24 -11.36
N MET A 324 -13.89 6.19 -10.90
CA MET A 324 -14.94 5.92 -9.91
C MET A 324 -16.02 5.02 -10.49
N LYS A 325 -16.44 5.25 -11.75
CA LYS A 325 -17.38 4.35 -12.46
C LYS A 325 -16.80 2.94 -12.62
N MET A 326 -15.55 2.85 -13.05
CA MET A 326 -14.85 1.59 -13.30
C MET A 326 -14.70 0.71 -12.05
N THR A 327 -14.56 1.32 -10.86
CA THR A 327 -14.27 0.59 -9.62
C THR A 327 -15.47 0.34 -8.72
N ASN A 328 -16.62 0.95 -9.04
CA ASN A 328 -17.90 0.76 -8.34
C ASN A 328 -18.95 0.03 -9.21
N SER A 329 -18.55 -0.48 -10.38
CA SER A 329 -19.40 -1.29 -11.28
C SER A 329 -19.42 -2.75 -10.89
#